data_57a5c3932fced559a5926be9d2f663dc
#
_entry.id   57a5c3932fced559a5926be9d2f663dc
#
_cell.length_a   1.000
_cell.length_b   1.000
_cell.length_c   1.000
_cell.angle_alpha   90.00
_cell.angle_beta   90.00
_cell.angle_gamma   90.00
#
_symmetry.space_group_name_H-M   'P 1'
#
loop_
_entity.id
_entity.type
_entity.pdbx_description
1 polymer ?
#
loop_
_entity_poly.entity_id
_entity_poly.type
_entity_poly.pdbx_seq_one_letter_code
_entity_poly.pdbx_strand_id
1 'polypeptide(L)'
;MATDLGLSSDLLTNLFPSPSSPEEWLNYALDEEQVIQFRNDGYLHGVKVLGPEQIASLGDELNEMIDPEHEGNEYFYEYHSNESEDPETAIFHALGAWRVRPAFHDILWNPAFTMAAYQLLGKDFRLFHDQLFSKPARHGGVVAWHRDFSYWTWTSPMSHLTCWIGLDDVDR
;
A
#
# COMPACT_ATOMS: atom_id res chain seq x y z
N MET A 1 -14.01 -21.37 2.58
CA MET A 1 -14.61 -20.02 2.45
C MET A 1 -13.62 -19.02 3.01
N ALA A 2 -13.20 -18.08 2.22
CA ALA A 2 -12.36 -16.98 2.66
C ALA A 2 -13.09 -16.16 3.75
N THR A 3 -12.33 -15.47 4.56
CA THR A 3 -12.84 -14.57 5.60
C THR A 3 -12.46 -13.15 5.25
N ASP A 4 -13.38 -12.20 5.41
CA ASP A 4 -13.08 -10.77 5.28
C ASP A 4 -12.18 -10.33 6.44
N LEU A 5 -10.91 -10.13 6.16
CA LEU A 5 -9.92 -9.70 7.16
C LEU A 5 -10.17 -8.27 7.63
N GLY A 6 -10.87 -7.46 6.83
CA GLY A 6 -11.24 -6.09 7.20
C GLY A 6 -12.19 -6.00 8.41
N LEU A 7 -12.68 -7.12 8.91
CA LEU A 7 -13.42 -7.19 10.17
C LEU A 7 -12.51 -7.31 11.41
N SER A 8 -11.20 -7.57 11.21
CA SER A 8 -10.21 -7.60 12.30
C SER A 8 -9.61 -6.21 12.51
N SER A 9 -9.42 -5.86 13.77
CA SER A 9 -8.60 -4.70 14.19
C SER A 9 -7.25 -5.10 14.76
N ASP A 10 -6.98 -6.40 14.83
CA ASP A 10 -5.75 -6.96 15.38
C ASP A 10 -4.82 -7.40 14.27
N LEU A 11 -3.50 -7.35 14.53
CA LEU A 11 -2.51 -7.94 13.64
C LEU A 11 -2.76 -9.44 13.49
N LEU A 12 -2.64 -9.93 12.28
CA LEU A 12 -2.86 -11.34 11.90
C LEU A 12 -1.54 -12.11 11.82
N THR A 13 -0.44 -11.38 11.67
CA THR A 13 0.92 -11.91 11.55
C THR A 13 1.87 -11.20 12.49
N ASN A 14 3.14 -11.62 12.52
CA ASN A 14 4.22 -10.93 13.22
C ASN A 14 5.12 -10.10 12.30
N LEU A 15 4.68 -9.84 11.07
CA LEU A 15 5.49 -9.15 10.07
C LEU A 15 5.68 -7.65 10.38
N PHE A 16 4.72 -7.04 11.05
CA PHE A 16 4.70 -5.60 11.33
C PHE A 16 4.45 -5.35 12.82
N PRO A 17 5.39 -5.76 13.70
CA PRO A 17 5.19 -5.60 15.14
C PRO A 17 5.09 -4.11 15.50
N SER A 18 4.09 -3.77 16.30
CA SER A 18 3.94 -2.42 16.80
C SER A 18 5.04 -2.09 17.83
N PRO A 19 5.67 -0.91 17.75
CA PRO A 19 6.58 -0.45 18.79
C PRO A 19 5.90 -0.39 20.17
N SER A 20 6.60 -0.83 21.20
CA SER A 20 6.05 -0.98 22.55
C SER A 20 6.20 0.28 23.41
N SER A 21 7.00 1.25 22.95
CA SER A 21 7.25 2.50 23.67
C SER A 21 7.34 3.71 22.73
N PRO A 22 7.14 4.93 23.23
CA PRO A 22 7.35 6.15 22.45
C PRO A 22 8.77 6.27 21.88
N GLU A 23 9.78 5.78 22.59
CA GLU A 23 11.18 5.81 22.15
C GLU A 23 11.39 4.88 20.95
N GLU A 24 10.74 3.72 20.92
CA GLU A 24 10.80 2.81 19.78
C GLU A 24 10.12 3.41 18.55
N TRP A 25 9.05 4.17 18.70
CA TRP A 25 8.40 4.88 17.60
C TRP A 25 9.33 5.90 16.94
N LEU A 26 10.24 6.53 17.70
CA LEU A 26 11.20 7.50 17.17
C LEU A 26 12.19 6.86 16.17
N ASN A 27 12.41 5.55 16.23
CA ASN A 27 13.25 4.84 15.24
C ASN A 27 12.65 4.87 13.81
N TYR A 28 11.36 5.16 13.69
CA TYR A 28 10.63 5.25 12.42
C TYR A 28 10.34 6.68 12.01
N ALA A 29 10.78 7.66 12.80
CA ALA A 29 10.51 9.05 12.51
C ALA A 29 11.29 9.53 11.28
N LEU A 30 10.62 10.34 10.46
CA LEU A 30 11.28 11.16 9.46
C LEU A 30 12.11 12.23 10.18
N ASP A 31 13.27 12.52 9.66
CA ASP A 31 14.06 13.66 10.13
C ASP A 31 13.47 15.01 9.67
N GLU A 32 14.02 16.09 10.20
CA GLU A 32 13.50 17.44 9.90
C GLU A 32 13.70 17.81 8.41
N GLU A 33 14.79 17.38 7.80
CA GLU A 33 15.07 17.66 6.38
C GLU A 33 14.07 16.95 5.47
N GLN A 34 13.72 15.71 5.78
CA GLN A 34 12.70 14.93 5.06
C GLN A 34 11.33 15.57 5.15
N VAL A 35 10.94 16.04 6.34
CA VAL A 35 9.66 16.74 6.54
C VAL A 35 9.63 18.07 5.78
N ILE A 36 10.74 18.83 5.78
CA ILE A 36 10.87 20.07 5.02
C ILE A 36 10.82 19.79 3.52
N GLN A 37 11.53 18.77 3.05
CA GLN A 37 11.50 18.35 1.65
C GLN A 37 10.06 18.05 1.20
N PHE A 38 9.34 17.20 1.95
CA PHE A 38 7.95 16.87 1.62
C PHE A 38 7.07 18.12 1.51
N ARG A 39 7.22 19.08 2.43
CA ARG A 39 6.44 20.32 2.41
C ARG A 39 6.75 21.22 1.22
N ASN A 40 8.00 21.22 0.76
CA ASN A 40 8.44 22.04 -0.37
C ASN A 40 8.11 21.41 -1.71
N ASP A 41 8.34 20.10 -1.83
CA ASP A 41 8.31 19.37 -3.10
C ASP A 41 6.97 18.65 -3.32
N GLY A 42 6.20 18.40 -2.24
CA GLY A 42 4.95 17.65 -2.26
C GLY A 42 5.15 16.13 -2.31
N TYR A 43 6.38 15.65 -2.25
CA TYR A 43 6.71 14.22 -2.18
C TYR A 43 8.00 14.00 -1.40
N LEU A 44 8.17 12.75 -0.95
CA LEU A 44 9.38 12.25 -0.31
C LEU A 44 9.72 10.88 -0.89
N HIS A 45 10.99 10.63 -1.14
CA HIS A 45 11.46 9.33 -1.63
C HIS A 45 12.60 8.79 -0.76
N GLY A 46 12.89 7.49 -0.92
CA GLY A 46 14.01 6.84 -0.23
C GLY A 46 13.72 6.47 1.23
N VAL A 47 12.48 6.58 1.68
CA VAL A 47 12.07 6.08 3.00
C VAL A 47 12.03 4.55 2.96
N LYS A 48 12.82 3.89 3.80
CA LYS A 48 12.79 2.43 3.89
C LYS A 48 11.58 1.99 4.71
N VAL A 49 10.57 1.46 4.03
CA VAL A 49 9.31 1.03 4.64
C VAL A 49 9.30 -0.47 4.93
N LEU A 50 9.93 -1.28 4.07
CA LEU A 50 9.91 -2.75 4.16
C LEU A 50 11.30 -3.35 4.29
N GLY A 51 11.36 -4.46 5.02
CA GLY A 51 12.51 -5.36 5.04
C GLY A 51 12.35 -6.54 4.07
N PRO A 52 13.42 -7.33 3.84
CA PRO A 52 13.37 -8.43 2.87
C PRO A 52 12.30 -9.49 3.16
N GLU A 53 12.08 -9.85 4.41
CA GLU A 53 11.07 -10.82 4.83
C GLU A 53 9.65 -10.31 4.51
N GLN A 54 9.40 -9.03 4.77
CA GLN A 54 8.13 -8.38 4.49
C GLN A 54 7.84 -8.31 2.98
N ILE A 55 8.87 -7.98 2.18
CA ILE A 55 8.77 -7.97 0.71
C ILE A 55 8.46 -9.38 0.20
N ALA A 56 9.15 -10.40 0.68
CA ALA A 56 8.92 -11.78 0.28
C ALA A 56 7.49 -12.22 0.60
N SER A 57 7.02 -11.98 1.83
CA SER A 57 5.67 -12.35 2.25
C SER A 57 4.58 -11.65 1.42
N LEU A 58 4.74 -10.34 1.16
CA LEU A 58 3.80 -9.59 0.32
C LEU A 58 3.83 -10.06 -1.13
N GLY A 59 5.02 -10.41 -1.65
CA GLY A 59 5.19 -10.96 -3.00
C GLY A 59 4.51 -12.34 -3.16
N ASP A 60 4.66 -13.22 -2.17
CA ASP A 60 4.00 -14.53 -2.17
C ASP A 60 2.47 -14.37 -2.15
N GLU A 61 1.93 -13.54 -1.27
CA GLU A 61 0.49 -13.27 -1.20
C GLU A 61 -0.04 -12.55 -2.45
N LEU A 62 0.76 -11.66 -3.07
CA LEU A 62 0.42 -11.05 -4.36
C LEU A 62 0.27 -12.10 -5.46
N ASN A 63 1.23 -13.04 -5.56
CA ASN A 63 1.18 -14.11 -6.54
C ASN A 63 -0.08 -14.99 -6.38
N GLU A 64 -0.51 -15.21 -5.14
CA GLU A 64 -1.77 -15.90 -4.88
C GLU A 64 -2.99 -15.11 -5.32
N MET A 65 -3.00 -13.76 -5.10
CA MET A 65 -4.14 -12.90 -5.46
C MET A 65 -4.27 -12.66 -6.97
N ILE A 66 -3.19 -12.80 -7.74
CA ILE A 66 -3.22 -12.70 -9.21
C ILE A 66 -3.95 -13.89 -9.84
N ASP A 67 -3.97 -15.06 -9.19
CA ASP A 67 -4.74 -16.19 -9.64
C ASP A 67 -6.24 -15.88 -9.57
N PRO A 68 -6.99 -15.82 -10.68
CA PRO A 68 -8.41 -15.50 -10.66
C PRO A 68 -9.27 -16.51 -9.91
N GLU A 69 -8.76 -17.72 -9.65
CA GLU A 69 -9.46 -18.78 -8.90
C GLU A 69 -9.18 -18.70 -7.38
N HIS A 70 -8.41 -17.71 -6.90
CA HIS A 70 -8.13 -17.62 -5.48
C HIS A 70 -9.39 -17.29 -4.66
N GLU A 71 -9.44 -17.79 -3.44
CA GLU A 71 -10.51 -17.47 -2.48
C GLU A 71 -10.35 -16.04 -1.98
N GLY A 72 -11.46 -15.29 -1.89
CA GLY A 72 -11.50 -13.94 -1.33
C GLY A 72 -11.74 -12.82 -2.35
N ASN A 73 -11.89 -13.16 -3.63
CA ASN A 73 -12.19 -12.18 -4.69
C ASN A 73 -13.41 -11.31 -4.36
N GLU A 74 -14.40 -11.84 -3.66
CA GLU A 74 -15.61 -11.14 -3.24
C GLU A 74 -15.37 -10.01 -2.23
N TYR A 75 -14.18 -9.94 -1.62
CA TYR A 75 -13.84 -8.92 -0.63
C TYR A 75 -13.08 -7.72 -1.20
N PHE A 76 -12.63 -7.79 -2.46
CA PHE A 76 -12.10 -6.59 -3.11
C PHE A 76 -13.20 -5.54 -3.26
N TYR A 77 -12.86 -4.27 -3.08
CA TYR A 77 -13.75 -3.16 -3.43
C TYR A 77 -13.86 -2.98 -4.93
N GLU A 78 -12.75 -3.22 -5.63
CA GLU A 78 -12.60 -3.12 -7.07
C GLU A 78 -11.53 -4.13 -7.50
N TYR A 79 -11.80 -4.87 -8.57
CA TYR A 79 -10.94 -5.91 -9.08
C TYR A 79 -10.98 -5.93 -10.60
N HIS A 80 -9.85 -5.68 -11.23
CA HIS A 80 -9.65 -5.74 -12.66
C HIS A 80 -8.51 -6.72 -12.97
N SER A 81 -8.85 -7.92 -13.42
CA SER A 81 -7.85 -8.92 -13.78
C SER A 81 -7.25 -8.71 -15.16
N ASN A 82 -7.85 -7.85 -15.98
CA ASN A 82 -7.35 -7.61 -17.33
C ASN A 82 -7.99 -6.38 -17.98
N GLU A 83 -7.24 -5.31 -18.12
CA GLU A 83 -7.63 -4.16 -18.95
C GLU A 83 -7.08 -4.27 -20.39
N SER A 84 -6.42 -5.38 -20.75
CA SER A 84 -5.84 -5.65 -22.05
C SER A 84 -6.45 -6.90 -22.67
N GLU A 85 -6.68 -6.90 -23.98
CA GLU A 85 -7.08 -8.09 -24.74
C GLU A 85 -5.95 -9.14 -24.82
N ASP A 86 -4.71 -8.73 -24.55
CA ASP A 86 -3.53 -9.58 -24.54
C ASP A 86 -3.15 -9.96 -23.09
N PRO A 87 -3.23 -11.26 -22.71
CA PRO A 87 -2.89 -11.71 -21.37
C PRO A 87 -1.46 -11.37 -20.93
N GLU A 88 -0.51 -11.24 -21.88
CA GLU A 88 0.87 -10.90 -21.57
C GLU A 88 1.06 -9.41 -21.21
N THR A 89 0.08 -8.58 -21.50
CA THR A 89 0.08 -7.15 -21.16
C THR A 89 -0.95 -6.81 -20.08
N ALA A 90 -1.62 -7.81 -19.54
CA ALA A 90 -2.63 -7.62 -18.50
C ALA A 90 -2.03 -6.92 -17.27
N ILE A 91 -2.71 -5.90 -16.80
CA ILE A 91 -2.43 -5.28 -15.50
C ILE A 91 -3.39 -5.88 -14.49
N PHE A 92 -2.85 -6.48 -13.44
CA PHE A 92 -3.65 -6.79 -12.26
C PHE A 92 -3.79 -5.50 -11.44
N HIS A 93 -5.02 -5.09 -11.22
CA HIS A 93 -5.36 -3.93 -10.42
C HIS A 93 -6.47 -4.29 -9.45
N ALA A 94 -6.26 -4.04 -8.17
CA ALA A 94 -7.25 -4.29 -7.13
C ALA A 94 -7.21 -3.23 -6.04
N LEU A 95 -8.38 -2.94 -5.47
CA LEU A 95 -8.56 -2.18 -4.25
C LEU A 95 -9.13 -3.10 -3.18
N GLY A 96 -8.55 -3.09 -2.00
CA GLY A 96 -9.02 -3.92 -0.89
C GLY A 96 -8.20 -5.18 -0.64
N ALA A 97 -6.96 -5.24 -1.10
CA ALA A 97 -6.06 -6.37 -0.83
C ALA A 97 -5.90 -6.65 0.68
N TRP A 98 -5.93 -5.61 1.50
CA TRP A 98 -5.90 -5.71 2.96
C TRP A 98 -7.04 -6.52 3.58
N ARG A 99 -8.13 -6.71 2.86
CA ARG A 99 -9.27 -7.54 3.29
C ARG A 99 -9.10 -9.01 2.93
N VAL A 100 -8.14 -9.31 2.06
CA VAL A 100 -8.02 -10.63 1.39
C VAL A 100 -6.82 -11.42 1.90
N ARG A 101 -5.72 -10.76 2.22
CA ARG A 101 -4.46 -11.41 2.60
C ARG A 101 -3.86 -10.82 3.88
N PRO A 102 -3.32 -11.68 4.78
CA PRO A 102 -2.81 -11.26 6.08
C PRO A 102 -1.67 -10.25 6.05
N ALA A 103 -0.67 -10.41 5.17
CA ALA A 103 0.43 -9.46 5.08
C ALA A 103 -0.04 -8.10 4.53
N PHE A 104 -0.97 -8.10 3.56
CA PHE A 104 -1.61 -6.89 3.06
C PHE A 104 -2.55 -6.26 4.09
N HIS A 105 -3.15 -7.03 4.96
CA HIS A 105 -3.89 -6.51 6.10
C HIS A 105 -2.93 -5.80 7.06
N ASP A 106 -1.86 -6.48 7.47
CA ASP A 106 -0.99 -6.02 8.54
C ASP A 106 -0.05 -4.88 8.13
N ILE A 107 0.23 -4.70 6.83
CA ILE A 107 1.03 -3.57 6.35
C ILE A 107 0.42 -2.22 6.74
N LEU A 108 -0.89 -2.15 6.95
CA LEU A 108 -1.58 -0.94 7.40
C LEU A 108 -1.10 -0.47 8.78
N TRP A 109 -0.54 -1.36 9.59
CA TRP A 109 0.03 -1.06 10.90
C TRP A 109 1.57 -0.91 10.86
N ASN A 110 2.19 -0.94 9.67
CA ASN A 110 3.63 -0.78 9.53
C ASN A 110 4.08 0.54 10.18
N PRO A 111 4.95 0.48 11.22
CA PRO A 111 5.32 1.67 11.99
C PRO A 111 6.07 2.72 11.16
N ALA A 112 6.85 2.33 10.15
CA ALA A 112 7.54 3.28 9.28
C ALA A 112 6.56 4.11 8.45
N PHE A 113 5.51 3.47 7.93
CA PHE A 113 4.44 4.15 7.19
C PHE A 113 3.57 4.99 8.11
N THR A 114 3.10 4.44 9.23
CA THR A 114 2.19 5.15 10.14
C THR A 114 2.86 6.33 10.82
N MET A 115 4.16 6.23 11.18
CA MET A 115 4.90 7.35 11.77
C MET A 115 5.13 8.46 10.75
N ALA A 116 5.49 8.15 9.51
CA ALA A 116 5.59 9.12 8.44
C ALA A 116 4.26 9.83 8.18
N ALA A 117 3.15 9.09 8.09
CA ALA A 117 1.82 9.65 7.93
C ALA A 117 1.45 10.59 9.09
N TYR A 118 1.75 10.20 10.32
CA TYR A 118 1.53 11.05 11.49
C TYR A 118 2.28 12.38 11.43
N GLN A 119 3.55 12.35 11.01
CA GLN A 119 4.37 13.55 10.90
C GLN A 119 3.96 14.49 9.76
N LEU A 120 3.52 13.91 8.63
CA LEU A 120 3.21 14.67 7.42
C LEU A 120 1.76 15.19 7.40
N LEU A 121 0.79 14.39 7.87
CA LEU A 121 -0.63 14.78 7.94
C LEU A 121 -1.02 15.40 9.28
N GLY A 122 -0.28 15.11 10.34
CA GLY A 122 -0.66 15.44 11.70
C GLY A 122 -1.48 14.30 12.34
N LYS A 123 -2.18 14.62 13.43
CA LYS A 123 -2.99 13.66 14.20
C LYS A 123 -4.25 13.27 13.44
N ASP A 124 -4.85 12.16 13.85
CA ASP A 124 -6.19 11.74 13.43
C ASP A 124 -6.33 11.46 11.92
N PHE A 125 -5.35 10.78 11.34
CA PHE A 125 -5.49 10.22 10.01
C PHE A 125 -6.13 8.82 10.06
N ARG A 126 -6.68 8.38 8.95
CA ARG A 126 -7.27 7.04 8.76
C ARG A 126 -6.97 6.50 7.37
N LEU A 127 -7.01 5.18 7.25
CA LEU A 127 -6.98 4.56 5.94
C LEU A 127 -8.15 5.07 5.09
N PHE A 128 -7.86 5.45 3.87
CA PHE A 128 -8.87 5.73 2.85
C PHE A 128 -9.14 4.46 2.04
N HIS A 129 -8.14 3.94 1.36
CA HIS A 129 -8.08 2.62 0.74
C HIS A 129 -6.63 2.24 0.46
N ASP A 130 -6.40 0.98 0.15
CA ASP A 130 -5.20 0.49 -0.51
C ASP A 130 -5.46 0.33 -2.01
N GLN A 131 -4.38 0.28 -2.77
CA GLN A 131 -4.44 0.07 -4.21
C GLN A 131 -3.22 -0.74 -4.63
N LEU A 132 -3.46 -1.82 -5.37
CA LEU A 132 -2.45 -2.75 -5.80
C LEU A 132 -2.38 -2.78 -7.32
N PHE A 133 -1.16 -2.64 -7.86
CA PHE A 133 -0.87 -2.80 -9.27
C PHE A 133 0.22 -3.85 -9.45
N SER A 134 -0.05 -4.87 -10.25
CA SER A 134 0.96 -5.78 -10.77
C SER A 134 0.98 -5.71 -12.29
N LYS A 135 2.15 -5.44 -12.84
CA LYS A 135 2.36 -5.31 -14.28
C LYS A 135 3.31 -6.39 -14.76
N PRO A 136 3.02 -7.05 -15.89
CA PRO A 136 3.96 -7.98 -16.50
C PRO A 136 5.30 -7.31 -16.81
N ALA A 137 6.38 -8.04 -16.60
CA ALA A 137 7.71 -7.56 -16.94
C ALA A 137 7.78 -7.21 -18.44
N ARG A 138 8.36 -6.04 -18.77
CA ARG A 138 8.59 -5.52 -20.13
C ARG A 138 7.35 -5.12 -20.95
N HIS A 139 6.13 -5.41 -20.49
CA HIS A 139 4.90 -5.18 -21.25
C HIS A 139 3.81 -4.43 -20.47
N GLY A 140 4.15 -3.85 -19.34
CA GLY A 140 3.17 -3.16 -18.50
C GLY A 140 2.54 -1.94 -19.20
N GLY A 141 1.23 -1.83 -19.16
CA GLY A 141 0.50 -0.69 -19.65
C GLY A 141 0.92 0.61 -18.95
N VAL A 142 0.76 1.73 -19.65
CA VAL A 142 1.07 3.06 -19.12
C VAL A 142 -0.10 3.57 -18.30
N VAL A 143 0.17 3.98 -17.07
CA VAL A 143 -0.77 4.81 -16.31
C VAL A 143 -0.52 6.27 -16.71
N ALA A 144 -1.54 6.94 -17.25
CA ALA A 144 -1.43 8.32 -17.67
C ALA A 144 -1.12 9.25 -16.48
N TRP A 145 -0.37 10.31 -16.73
CA TRP A 145 -0.12 11.34 -15.71
C TRP A 145 -1.43 11.91 -15.20
N HIS A 146 -1.63 11.86 -13.88
CA HIS A 146 -2.84 12.31 -13.22
C HIS A 146 -2.53 12.89 -11.84
N ARG A 147 -3.55 13.44 -11.22
CA ARG A 147 -3.57 13.79 -9.80
C ARG A 147 -4.66 12.98 -9.14
N ASP A 148 -4.34 12.25 -8.10
CA ASP A 148 -5.29 11.44 -7.32
C ASP A 148 -6.50 12.25 -6.86
N PHE A 149 -6.28 13.50 -6.48
CA PHE A 149 -7.35 14.43 -6.10
C PHE A 149 -8.46 14.55 -7.13
N SER A 150 -8.15 14.44 -8.42
CA SER A 150 -9.16 14.55 -9.48
C SER A 150 -10.19 13.43 -9.42
N TYR A 151 -9.85 12.33 -8.78
CA TYR A 151 -10.68 11.14 -8.61
C TYR A 151 -11.32 11.05 -7.22
N TRP A 152 -10.66 11.59 -6.18
CA TRP A 152 -11.06 11.42 -4.77
C TRP A 152 -11.63 12.73 -4.19
N THR A 153 -12.68 13.23 -4.79
CA THR A 153 -13.28 14.53 -4.46
C THR A 153 -14.23 14.51 -3.25
N TRP A 154 -14.38 13.37 -2.58
CA TRP A 154 -15.40 13.16 -1.53
C TRP A 154 -14.92 13.55 -0.13
N THR A 155 -13.66 13.93 0.02
CA THR A 155 -13.12 14.35 1.32
C THR A 155 -13.05 15.87 1.42
N SER A 156 -13.38 16.41 2.58
CA SER A 156 -13.32 17.84 2.85
C SER A 156 -12.85 18.11 4.29
N PRO A 157 -11.80 18.89 4.50
CA PRO A 157 -10.89 19.40 3.46
C PRO A 157 -10.13 18.25 2.79
N MET A 158 -9.68 18.47 1.55
CA MET A 158 -8.83 17.50 0.88
C MET A 158 -7.46 17.46 1.56
N SER A 159 -7.13 16.31 2.15
CA SER A 159 -5.85 16.05 2.78
C SER A 159 -5.53 14.57 2.65
N HIS A 160 -4.96 14.19 1.50
CA HIS A 160 -4.56 12.81 1.22
C HIS A 160 -3.04 12.69 1.24
N LEU A 161 -2.57 11.57 1.76
CA LEU A 161 -1.20 11.11 1.65
C LEU A 161 -1.21 9.73 1.03
N THR A 162 -0.49 9.55 -0.07
CA THR A 162 -0.30 8.25 -0.71
C THR A 162 1.11 7.75 -0.38
N CYS A 163 1.19 6.51 0.11
CA CYS A 163 2.46 5.79 0.25
C CYS A 163 2.57 4.79 -0.88
N TRP A 164 3.46 5.06 -1.84
CA TRP A 164 3.77 4.13 -2.92
C TRP A 164 4.92 3.22 -2.48
N ILE A 165 4.70 1.91 -2.54
CA ILE A 165 5.65 0.89 -2.08
C ILE A 165 5.92 -0.07 -3.24
N GLY A 166 7.18 -0.15 -3.68
CA GLY A 166 7.64 -1.16 -4.64
C GLY A 166 7.91 -2.48 -3.94
N LEU A 167 7.41 -3.58 -4.51
CA LEU A 167 7.71 -4.94 -4.05
C LEU A 167 8.82 -5.60 -4.87
N ASP A 168 9.21 -4.99 -6.00
CA ASP A 168 10.30 -5.41 -6.87
C ASP A 168 11.32 -4.29 -7.07
N ASP A 169 12.51 -4.66 -7.55
CA ASP A 169 13.48 -3.70 -8.04
C ASP A 169 12.99 -3.11 -9.36
N VAL A 170 12.83 -1.79 -9.39
CA VAL A 170 12.36 -1.06 -10.57
C VAL A 170 13.48 -0.21 -11.11
N ASP A 171 14.03 -0.63 -12.27
CA ASP A 171 15.00 0.16 -13.03
C ASP A 171 14.30 1.16 -13.97
N ARG A 172 15.09 2.13 -14.47
CA ARG A 172 14.64 3.15 -15.43
C ARG A 172 14.49 2.57 -16.84
#